data_9b75000bf93066815639c3429492ce4f
#
_entry.id   9b75000bf93066815639c3429492ce4f
#
_cell.length_a   1.000
_cell.length_b   1.000
_cell.length_c   1.000
_cell.angle_alpha   90.00
_cell.angle_beta   90.00
_cell.angle_gamma   90.00
#
_symmetry.space_group_name_H-M   'P 1'
#
loop_
_entity.id
_entity.type
_entity.pdbx_description
1 polymer ?
#
loop_
_entity_poly.entity_id
_entity_poly.type
_entity_poly.pdbx_seq_one_letter_code
_entity_poly.pdbx_strand_id
1 'polypeptide(L)'
;MGRFMNHKKWVVALALIATALILTHLPVSEADAAASASDFLIEGSTLTKYRGTDERVTIPDTVEVVGESAFENNQKVQLVVVPKSVKRMDAYVFWGCDNLEEVVLGKGLTSVDEYAFSGCTGLKQITIPENVQSIDAQAFAGCTNLTDIYIPDTVTSIADDAFLNCDNVTIHADEGSVAEKFAQKLAEQKSQSPLVTAAPT
;
A
#
# COMPACT_ATOMS: atom_id res chain seq x y z
N MET A 1 -8.37 14.37 -35.38
CA MET A 1 -9.27 14.54 -34.23
C MET A 1 -9.06 13.35 -33.29
N GLY A 2 -8.07 13.45 -32.41
CA GLY A 2 -7.75 12.43 -31.40
C GLY A 2 -8.74 12.54 -30.23
N ARG A 3 -9.45 11.47 -30.00
CA ARG A 3 -10.34 11.33 -28.84
C ARG A 3 -9.47 11.17 -27.60
N PHE A 4 -9.27 12.24 -26.81
CA PHE A 4 -8.72 12.14 -25.48
C PHE A 4 -9.67 11.30 -24.63
N MET A 5 -9.26 10.08 -24.30
CA MET A 5 -9.99 9.24 -23.35
C MET A 5 -9.77 9.84 -21.95
N ASN A 6 -10.90 10.10 -21.26
CA ASN A 6 -10.94 10.68 -19.93
C ASN A 6 -10.08 9.85 -18.96
N HIS A 7 -9.16 10.49 -18.22
CA HIS A 7 -8.22 9.88 -17.28
C HIS A 7 -8.88 8.90 -16.29
N LYS A 8 -10.10 9.16 -15.83
CA LYS A 8 -10.88 8.23 -14.97
C LYS A 8 -11.03 6.81 -15.56
N LYS A 9 -11.06 6.68 -16.89
CA LYS A 9 -11.12 5.36 -17.53
C LYS A 9 -9.77 4.65 -17.60
N TRP A 10 -8.67 5.39 -17.55
CA TRP A 10 -7.33 4.82 -17.53
C TRP A 10 -6.94 4.29 -16.14
N VAL A 11 -7.22 5.04 -15.08
CA VAL A 11 -6.93 4.63 -13.69
C VAL A 11 -7.76 3.39 -13.33
N VAL A 12 -9.05 3.36 -13.71
CA VAL A 12 -9.90 2.18 -13.51
C VAL A 12 -9.45 1.01 -14.39
N ALA A 13 -9.00 1.25 -15.62
CA ALA A 13 -8.53 0.20 -16.53
C ALA A 13 -7.19 -0.39 -16.07
N LEU A 14 -6.24 0.44 -15.58
CA LEU A 14 -4.95 -0.01 -15.06
C LEU A 14 -5.12 -0.70 -13.70
N ALA A 15 -5.96 -0.18 -12.80
CA ALA A 15 -6.29 -0.86 -11.54
C ALA A 15 -7.00 -2.20 -11.77
N LEU A 16 -7.91 -2.28 -12.78
CA LEU A 16 -8.55 -3.54 -13.18
C LEU A 16 -7.57 -4.49 -13.88
N ILE A 17 -6.60 -3.97 -14.64
CA ILE A 17 -5.56 -4.78 -15.27
C ILE A 17 -4.57 -5.31 -14.21
N ALA A 18 -4.18 -4.49 -13.23
CA ALA A 18 -3.34 -4.95 -12.13
C ALA A 18 -4.05 -6.03 -11.31
N THR A 19 -5.31 -5.82 -10.92
CA THR A 19 -6.09 -6.83 -10.18
C THR A 19 -6.45 -8.05 -11.04
N ALA A 20 -6.67 -7.89 -12.36
CA ALA A 20 -6.93 -8.99 -13.28
C ALA A 20 -5.65 -9.78 -13.61
N LEU A 21 -4.48 -9.12 -13.71
CA LEU A 21 -3.20 -9.82 -13.89
C LEU A 21 -2.83 -10.65 -12.66
N ILE A 22 -3.15 -10.16 -11.47
CA ILE A 22 -2.93 -10.87 -10.20
C ILE A 22 -3.79 -12.14 -10.14
N LEU A 23 -5.06 -12.07 -10.59
CA LEU A 23 -5.94 -13.26 -10.59
C LEU A 23 -5.63 -14.27 -11.70
N THR A 24 -5.00 -13.86 -12.82
CA THR A 24 -4.81 -14.74 -13.99
C THR A 24 -3.43 -15.39 -14.06
N HIS A 25 -2.45 -14.94 -13.29
CA HIS A 25 -1.09 -15.50 -13.30
C HIS A 25 -0.77 -16.37 -12.09
N LEU A 26 -1.72 -16.58 -11.19
CA LEU A 26 -1.57 -17.54 -10.13
C LEU A 26 -2.29 -18.82 -10.55
N PRO A 27 -1.58 -19.95 -10.78
CA PRO A 27 -2.24 -21.22 -10.69
C PRO A 27 -2.75 -21.31 -9.25
N VAL A 28 -4.06 -21.22 -9.07
CA VAL A 28 -4.70 -21.63 -7.82
C VAL A 28 -4.47 -23.14 -7.75
N SER A 29 -3.31 -23.52 -7.31
CA SER A 29 -3.06 -24.86 -6.80
C SER A 29 -3.82 -24.90 -5.47
N GLU A 30 -4.75 -25.83 -5.34
CA GLU A 30 -5.39 -26.19 -4.07
C GLU A 30 -4.37 -26.58 -2.97
N ALA A 31 -3.08 -26.47 -3.25
CA ALA A 31 -1.96 -26.74 -2.36
C ALA A 31 -1.27 -25.47 -1.80
N ASP A 32 -1.66 -24.26 -2.21
CA ASP A 32 -1.31 -23.03 -1.48
C ASP A 32 -2.22 -23.01 -0.25
N ALA A 33 -1.74 -23.59 0.85
CA ALA A 33 -2.44 -23.65 2.11
C ALA A 33 -2.83 -22.21 2.50
N ALA A 34 -4.12 -21.92 2.48
CA ALA A 34 -4.62 -20.69 3.08
C ALA A 34 -4.09 -20.64 4.50
N ALA A 35 -3.56 -19.48 4.92
CA ALA A 35 -3.03 -19.31 6.27
C ALA A 35 -3.96 -19.93 7.29
N SER A 36 -3.42 -20.72 8.21
CA SER A 36 -4.24 -21.45 9.18
C SER A 36 -5.03 -20.45 10.05
N ALA A 37 -6.29 -20.75 10.34
CA ALA A 37 -7.08 -19.92 11.25
C ALA A 37 -6.39 -19.71 12.61
N SER A 38 -5.54 -20.65 13.04
CA SER A 38 -4.76 -20.55 14.27
C SER A 38 -3.64 -19.51 14.23
N ASP A 39 -3.24 -19.06 13.04
CA ASP A 39 -2.17 -18.07 12.86
C ASP A 39 -2.66 -16.64 13.05
N PHE A 40 -3.97 -16.45 13.01
CA PHE A 40 -4.61 -15.16 13.26
C PHE A 40 -5.09 -15.08 14.71
N LEU A 41 -4.47 -14.21 15.51
CA LEU A 41 -5.03 -13.82 16.80
C LEU A 41 -6.10 -12.78 16.58
N ILE A 42 -7.35 -13.16 16.76
CA ILE A 42 -8.52 -12.27 16.57
C ILE A 42 -9.27 -12.14 17.89
N GLU A 43 -9.44 -10.90 18.33
CA GLU A 43 -10.22 -10.54 19.50
C GLU A 43 -11.48 -9.75 19.05
N GLY A 44 -12.65 -10.36 19.15
CA GLY A 44 -13.86 -9.80 18.56
C GLY A 44 -13.75 -9.75 17.04
N SER A 45 -13.75 -8.56 16.44
CA SER A 45 -13.50 -8.34 15.00
C SER A 45 -12.11 -7.72 14.70
N THR A 46 -11.22 -7.67 15.69
CA THR A 46 -9.88 -7.10 15.56
C THR A 46 -8.83 -8.20 15.42
N LEU A 47 -8.06 -8.18 14.32
CA LEU A 47 -6.85 -8.96 14.17
C LEU A 47 -5.74 -8.29 14.98
N THR A 48 -5.40 -8.85 16.13
CA THR A 48 -4.35 -8.29 17.02
C THR A 48 -2.95 -8.75 16.64
N LYS A 49 -2.80 -9.94 16.06
CA LYS A 49 -1.50 -10.43 15.56
C LYS A 49 -1.66 -11.55 14.54
N TYR A 50 -0.85 -11.51 13.48
CA TYR A 50 -0.58 -12.64 12.60
C TYR A 50 0.73 -13.32 13.02
N ARG A 51 0.69 -14.64 13.27
CA ARG A 51 1.82 -15.46 13.72
C ARG A 51 2.28 -16.50 12.72
N GLY A 52 1.59 -16.57 11.56
CA GLY A 52 1.92 -17.51 10.50
C GLY A 52 3.20 -17.16 9.77
N THR A 53 3.65 -18.11 8.99
CA THR A 53 4.87 -18.01 8.17
C THR A 53 4.58 -18.12 6.68
N ASP A 54 3.31 -18.04 6.28
CA ASP A 54 2.89 -18.12 4.90
C ASP A 54 3.35 -16.89 4.12
N GLU A 55 3.79 -17.12 2.89
CA GLU A 55 4.17 -16.04 1.97
C GLU A 55 2.93 -15.27 1.46
N ARG A 56 1.78 -15.95 1.40
CA ARG A 56 0.52 -15.43 0.89
C ARG A 56 -0.56 -15.53 1.95
N VAL A 57 -1.09 -14.38 2.34
CA VAL A 57 -2.04 -14.29 3.45
C VAL A 57 -3.30 -13.58 3.01
N THR A 58 -4.45 -14.22 3.20
CA THR A 58 -5.75 -13.56 3.09
C THR A 58 -6.31 -13.37 4.49
N ILE A 59 -6.49 -12.11 4.90
CA ILE A 59 -7.11 -11.79 6.19
C ILE A 59 -8.58 -12.25 6.16
N PRO A 60 -9.08 -12.94 7.21
CA PRO A 60 -10.45 -13.42 7.24
C PRO A 60 -11.51 -12.31 7.13
N ASP A 61 -12.61 -12.59 6.41
CA ASP A 61 -13.73 -11.64 6.23
C ASP A 61 -14.48 -11.27 7.53
N THR A 62 -14.19 -11.96 8.63
CA THR A 62 -14.69 -11.63 9.97
C THR A 62 -13.94 -10.46 10.62
N VAL A 63 -12.79 -10.05 10.05
CA VAL A 63 -11.97 -8.95 10.56
C VAL A 63 -12.50 -7.63 10.03
N GLU A 64 -12.75 -6.69 10.95
CA GLU A 64 -13.13 -5.31 10.66
C GLU A 64 -11.99 -4.32 10.96
N VAL A 65 -11.08 -4.69 11.87
CA VAL A 65 -9.91 -3.90 12.24
C VAL A 65 -8.67 -4.76 12.18
N VAL A 66 -7.64 -4.29 11.47
CA VAL A 66 -6.28 -4.82 11.61
C VAL A 66 -5.58 -3.95 12.64
N GLY A 67 -5.36 -4.51 13.81
CA GLY A 67 -4.82 -3.79 14.96
C GLY A 67 -3.37 -3.40 14.79
N GLU A 68 -2.91 -2.51 15.68
CA GLU A 68 -1.55 -1.99 15.71
C GLU A 68 -0.52 -3.11 15.67
N SER A 69 0.48 -2.96 14.79
CA SER A 69 1.60 -3.90 14.67
C SER A 69 1.21 -5.35 14.35
N ALA A 70 0.02 -5.61 13.77
CA ALA A 70 -0.49 -6.97 13.56
C ALA A 70 0.43 -7.85 12.71
N PHE A 71 1.13 -7.29 11.73
CA PHE A 71 2.13 -7.96 10.87
C PHE A 71 3.55 -7.43 11.06
N GLU A 72 3.77 -6.53 12.02
CA GLU A 72 5.05 -5.87 12.26
C GLU A 72 6.23 -6.84 12.18
N ASN A 73 7.26 -6.47 11.39
CA ASN A 73 8.50 -7.23 11.17
C ASN A 73 8.28 -8.67 10.67
N ASN A 74 7.16 -8.98 10.03
CA ASN A 74 6.96 -10.29 9.41
C ASN A 74 7.80 -10.39 8.14
N GLN A 75 8.89 -11.16 8.23
CA GLN A 75 9.87 -11.36 7.14
C GLN A 75 9.49 -12.53 6.20
N LYS A 76 8.29 -13.10 6.32
CA LYS A 76 7.84 -14.21 5.49
C LYS A 76 6.80 -13.79 4.47
N VAL A 77 5.90 -12.90 4.86
CA VAL A 77 4.79 -12.48 4.02
C VAL A 77 5.29 -11.71 2.79
N GLN A 78 4.81 -12.11 1.62
CA GLN A 78 5.09 -11.47 0.33
C GLN A 78 3.84 -10.83 -0.27
N LEU A 79 2.66 -11.43 -0.03
CA LEU A 79 1.38 -10.91 -0.49
C LEU A 79 0.34 -10.96 0.63
N VAL A 80 -0.35 -9.84 0.85
CA VAL A 80 -1.49 -9.78 1.78
C VAL A 80 -2.74 -9.28 1.05
N VAL A 81 -3.83 -10.03 1.20
CA VAL A 81 -5.17 -9.59 0.78
C VAL A 81 -5.93 -9.10 2.01
N VAL A 82 -6.22 -7.82 2.03
CA VAL A 82 -7.07 -7.17 3.04
C VAL A 82 -8.51 -7.16 2.50
N PRO A 83 -9.47 -7.83 3.15
CA PRO A 83 -10.83 -7.94 2.63
C PRO A 83 -11.62 -6.64 2.78
N LYS A 84 -12.74 -6.55 2.07
CA LYS A 84 -13.66 -5.38 2.13
C LYS A 84 -14.32 -5.16 3.50
N SER A 85 -14.31 -6.17 4.36
CA SER A 85 -14.82 -6.09 5.73
C SER A 85 -13.97 -5.17 6.60
N VAL A 86 -12.66 -5.09 6.33
CA VAL A 86 -11.73 -4.23 7.08
C VAL A 86 -12.04 -2.76 6.81
N LYS A 87 -12.32 -2.04 7.89
CA LYS A 87 -12.63 -0.60 7.90
C LYS A 87 -11.45 0.24 8.30
N ARG A 88 -10.57 -0.32 9.14
CA ARG A 88 -9.40 0.35 9.68
C ARG A 88 -8.21 -0.59 9.76
N MET A 89 -7.06 -0.06 9.42
CA MET A 89 -5.74 -0.61 9.74
C MET A 89 -5.08 0.39 10.66
N ASP A 90 -4.72 -0.03 11.87
CA ASP A 90 -4.08 0.84 12.86
C ASP A 90 -2.61 1.13 12.49
N ALA A 91 -1.90 1.89 13.31
CA ALA A 91 -0.52 2.22 13.04
C ALA A 91 0.40 0.98 13.01
N TYR A 92 1.51 1.06 12.26
CA TYR A 92 2.57 0.05 12.20
C TYR A 92 2.14 -1.34 11.69
N VAL A 93 0.98 -1.51 11.08
CA VAL A 93 0.43 -2.83 10.70
C VAL A 93 1.44 -3.68 9.95
N PHE A 94 2.12 -3.14 8.94
CA PHE A 94 3.15 -3.82 8.14
C PHE A 94 4.55 -3.23 8.32
N TRP A 95 4.79 -2.51 9.41
CA TRP A 95 6.10 -1.89 9.65
C TRP A 95 7.22 -2.92 9.57
N GLY A 96 8.24 -2.64 8.73
CA GLY A 96 9.41 -3.51 8.58
C GLY A 96 9.12 -4.88 7.94
N CYS A 97 8.04 -5.03 7.18
CA CYS A 97 7.79 -6.22 6.36
C CYS A 97 8.62 -6.15 5.06
N ASP A 98 9.93 -6.40 5.16
CA ASP A 98 10.88 -6.17 4.07
C ASP A 98 10.60 -6.99 2.81
N ASN A 99 9.98 -8.18 2.95
CA ASN A 99 9.68 -9.06 1.84
C ASN A 99 8.25 -8.88 1.29
N LEU A 100 7.46 -7.97 1.84
CA LEU A 100 6.11 -7.68 1.36
C LEU A 100 6.19 -6.99 -0.02
N GLU A 101 5.84 -7.72 -1.07
CA GLU A 101 5.91 -7.24 -2.46
C GLU A 101 4.60 -6.65 -2.93
N GLU A 102 3.48 -7.14 -2.40
CA GLU A 102 2.15 -6.78 -2.84
C GLU A 102 1.13 -6.75 -1.70
N VAL A 103 0.27 -5.73 -1.71
CA VAL A 103 -0.89 -5.65 -0.82
C VAL A 103 -2.12 -5.28 -1.63
N VAL A 104 -3.15 -6.12 -1.54
CA VAL A 104 -4.47 -5.83 -2.11
C VAL A 104 -5.34 -5.25 -1.01
N LEU A 105 -5.57 -3.94 -1.05
CA LEU A 105 -6.39 -3.24 -0.06
C LEU A 105 -7.88 -3.32 -0.41
N GLY A 106 -8.68 -3.77 0.55
CA GLY A 106 -10.14 -3.83 0.43
C GLY A 106 -10.79 -2.44 0.43
N LYS A 107 -11.89 -2.30 -0.30
CA LYS A 107 -12.65 -1.04 -0.43
C LYS A 107 -13.32 -0.56 0.87
N GLY A 108 -13.18 -1.28 1.97
CA GLY A 108 -13.70 -0.89 3.28
C GLY A 108 -12.89 0.18 3.99
N LEU A 109 -11.60 0.31 3.65
CA LEU A 109 -10.66 1.21 4.32
C LEU A 109 -11.01 2.68 4.12
N THR A 110 -10.81 3.47 5.19
CA THR A 110 -11.06 4.92 5.19
C THR A 110 -9.79 5.76 5.37
N SER A 111 -8.70 5.15 5.85
CA SER A 111 -7.39 5.80 6.04
C SER A 111 -6.25 4.81 5.80
N VAL A 112 -5.07 5.35 5.54
CA VAL A 112 -3.79 4.65 5.68
C VAL A 112 -3.07 5.32 6.84
N ASP A 113 -3.07 4.66 7.99
CA ASP A 113 -2.60 5.23 9.25
C ASP A 113 -1.08 5.34 9.33
N GLU A 114 -0.59 5.98 10.40
CA GLU A 114 0.83 6.26 10.61
C GLU A 114 1.69 4.99 10.52
N TYR A 115 2.80 5.07 9.79
CA TYR A 115 3.78 3.99 9.62
C TYR A 115 3.21 2.66 9.09
N ALA A 116 1.99 2.63 8.55
CA ALA A 116 1.31 1.39 8.17
C ALA A 116 2.15 0.47 7.27
N PHE A 117 2.93 1.03 6.34
CA PHE A 117 3.83 0.32 5.42
C PHE A 117 5.28 0.79 5.53
N SER A 118 5.65 1.52 6.59
CA SER A 118 7.00 2.05 6.73
C SER A 118 8.02 0.91 6.77
N GLY A 119 9.09 1.04 5.96
CA GLY A 119 10.13 0.01 5.85
C GLY A 119 9.74 -1.22 5.02
N CYS A 120 8.59 -1.23 4.33
CA CYS A 120 8.27 -2.31 3.37
C CYS A 120 9.14 -2.18 2.13
N THR A 121 10.42 -2.54 2.25
CA THR A 121 11.40 -2.35 1.17
C THR A 121 11.11 -3.20 -0.06
N GLY A 122 10.38 -4.31 0.08
CA GLY A 122 9.95 -5.17 -1.03
C GLY A 122 8.78 -4.63 -1.85
N LEU A 123 7.99 -3.68 -1.31
CA LEU A 123 6.76 -3.21 -1.92
C LEU A 123 7.05 -2.43 -3.22
N LYS A 124 6.50 -2.90 -4.34
CA LYS A 124 6.76 -2.37 -5.68
C LYS A 124 5.68 -1.40 -6.15
N GLN A 125 4.43 -1.75 -5.89
CA GLN A 125 3.27 -0.95 -6.27
C GLN A 125 2.12 -1.13 -5.28
N ILE A 126 1.26 -0.11 -5.18
CA ILE A 126 0.05 -0.20 -4.37
C ILE A 126 -1.05 0.70 -4.95
N THR A 127 -2.29 0.25 -4.83
CA THR A 127 -3.48 1.03 -5.19
C THR A 127 -4.26 1.37 -3.92
N ILE A 128 -4.46 2.65 -3.68
CA ILE A 128 -5.26 3.15 -2.58
C ILE A 128 -6.75 3.06 -2.95
N PRO A 129 -7.60 2.44 -2.10
CA PRO A 129 -9.04 2.30 -2.39
C PRO A 129 -9.78 3.64 -2.39
N GLU A 130 -10.89 3.69 -3.16
CA GLU A 130 -11.71 4.90 -3.36
C GLU A 130 -12.43 5.44 -2.11
N ASN A 131 -12.39 4.74 -0.97
CA ASN A 131 -12.99 5.23 0.28
C ASN A 131 -11.96 5.85 1.23
N VAL A 132 -10.67 5.77 0.90
CA VAL A 132 -9.60 6.36 1.70
C VAL A 132 -9.62 7.87 1.56
N GLN A 133 -9.56 8.56 2.70
CA GLN A 133 -9.59 10.01 2.81
C GLN A 133 -8.25 10.60 3.26
N SER A 134 -7.43 9.83 3.99
CA SER A 134 -6.12 10.29 4.47
C SER A 134 -5.01 9.25 4.28
N ILE A 135 -3.80 9.75 4.07
CA ILE A 135 -2.54 9.01 4.14
C ILE A 135 -1.70 9.75 5.18
N ASP A 136 -1.46 9.09 6.31
CA ASP A 136 -0.92 9.73 7.49
C ASP A 136 0.62 9.69 7.55
N ALA A 137 1.20 10.19 8.65
CA ALA A 137 2.64 10.42 8.78
C ALA A 137 3.43 9.13 8.54
N GLN A 138 4.44 9.22 7.68
CA GLN A 138 5.38 8.14 7.36
C GLN A 138 4.73 6.81 6.93
N ALA A 139 3.50 6.85 6.44
CA ALA A 139 2.73 5.67 6.04
C ALA A 139 3.49 4.74 5.09
N PHE A 140 4.32 5.30 4.20
CA PHE A 140 5.15 4.57 3.23
C PHE A 140 6.64 4.89 3.38
N ALA A 141 7.07 5.49 4.50
CA ALA A 141 8.48 5.88 4.65
C ALA A 141 9.42 4.69 4.47
N GLY A 142 10.50 4.87 3.70
CA GLY A 142 11.49 3.82 3.47
C GLY A 142 11.03 2.67 2.57
N CYS A 143 9.91 2.81 1.85
CA CYS A 143 9.53 1.87 0.77
C CYS A 143 10.41 2.10 -0.45
N THR A 144 11.67 1.69 -0.38
CA THR A 144 12.72 2.07 -1.36
C THR A 144 12.49 1.51 -2.76
N ASN A 145 11.75 0.40 -2.90
CA ASN A 145 11.41 -0.20 -4.19
C ASN A 145 10.02 0.20 -4.69
N LEU A 146 9.29 1.05 -3.97
CA LEU A 146 7.98 1.53 -4.42
C LEU A 146 8.15 2.46 -5.63
N THR A 147 7.70 1.97 -6.80
CA THR A 147 7.78 2.71 -8.08
C THR A 147 6.46 3.37 -8.44
N ASP A 148 5.33 2.75 -8.09
CA ASP A 148 4.01 3.21 -8.51
C ASP A 148 2.99 3.16 -7.38
N ILE A 149 2.34 4.29 -7.12
CA ILE A 149 1.19 4.35 -6.21
C ILE A 149 0.03 5.08 -6.90
N TYR A 150 -1.16 4.46 -6.85
CA TYR A 150 -2.39 5.02 -7.41
C TYR A 150 -3.25 5.57 -6.27
N ILE A 151 -3.45 6.89 -6.26
CA ILE A 151 -4.17 7.60 -5.19
C ILE A 151 -5.43 8.25 -5.78
N PRO A 152 -6.64 7.86 -5.32
CA PRO A 152 -7.89 8.41 -5.83
C PRO A 152 -8.14 9.85 -5.38
N ASP A 153 -9.05 10.55 -6.06
CA ASP A 153 -9.46 11.93 -5.77
C ASP A 153 -10.21 12.09 -4.43
N THR A 154 -10.63 10.98 -3.84
CA THR A 154 -11.25 10.94 -2.50
C THR A 154 -10.26 11.22 -1.37
N VAL A 155 -8.95 11.06 -1.61
CA VAL A 155 -7.91 11.41 -0.63
C VAL A 155 -7.79 12.92 -0.53
N THR A 156 -8.15 13.44 0.64
CA THR A 156 -8.16 14.88 0.94
C THR A 156 -6.98 15.35 1.78
N SER A 157 -6.22 14.41 2.36
CA SER A 157 -5.04 14.70 3.17
C SER A 157 -3.92 13.68 2.93
N ILE A 158 -2.70 14.18 2.74
CA ILE A 158 -1.48 13.39 2.66
C ILE A 158 -0.44 14.09 3.54
N ALA A 159 0.12 13.38 4.51
CA ALA A 159 1.16 13.94 5.37
C ALA A 159 2.44 14.25 4.58
N ASP A 160 3.11 15.33 4.91
CA ASP A 160 4.28 15.82 4.18
C ASP A 160 5.43 14.80 4.12
N ASP A 161 5.54 13.93 5.11
CA ASP A 161 6.55 12.88 5.24
C ASP A 161 6.03 11.47 4.95
N ALA A 162 4.81 11.35 4.39
CA ALA A 162 4.18 10.06 4.09
C ALA A 162 5.05 9.16 3.21
N PHE A 163 5.87 9.74 2.31
CA PHE A 163 6.76 9.05 1.38
C PHE A 163 8.24 9.37 1.63
N LEU A 164 8.60 9.64 2.88
CA LEU A 164 9.99 9.91 3.26
C LEU A 164 10.92 8.76 2.83
N ASN A 165 12.03 9.05 2.12
CA ASN A 165 12.96 8.06 1.58
C ASN A 165 12.34 7.08 0.54
N CYS A 166 11.30 7.50 -0.17
CA CYS A 166 10.75 6.79 -1.35
C CYS A 166 11.26 7.48 -2.62
N ASP A 167 12.53 7.28 -2.96
CA ASP A 167 13.19 8.07 -4.00
C ASP A 167 12.65 7.83 -5.41
N ASN A 168 12.11 6.62 -5.66
CA ASN A 168 11.68 6.17 -6.97
C ASN A 168 10.17 6.26 -7.20
N VAL A 169 9.39 6.70 -6.21
CA VAL A 169 7.92 6.66 -6.30
C VAL A 169 7.37 7.64 -7.33
N THR A 170 6.47 7.13 -8.18
CA THR A 170 5.59 7.89 -9.06
C THR A 170 4.17 7.82 -8.49
N ILE A 171 3.58 8.98 -8.24
CA ILE A 171 2.20 9.08 -7.76
C ILE A 171 1.29 9.29 -8.96
N HIS A 172 0.38 8.35 -9.18
CA HIS A 172 -0.66 8.42 -10.19
C HIS A 172 -1.95 8.95 -9.54
N ALA A 173 -2.44 10.08 -10.02
CA ALA A 173 -3.57 10.80 -9.42
C ALA A 173 -4.41 11.50 -10.48
N ASP A 174 -5.66 11.84 -10.15
CA ASP A 174 -6.53 12.65 -11.00
C ASP A 174 -6.10 14.12 -11.00
N GLU A 175 -6.29 14.80 -12.14
CA GLU A 175 -6.01 16.23 -12.32
C GLU A 175 -6.77 17.08 -11.29
N GLY A 176 -6.07 18.03 -10.65
CA GLY A 176 -6.59 18.91 -9.63
C GLY A 176 -6.75 18.32 -8.23
N SER A 177 -6.48 17.02 -8.07
CA SER A 177 -6.57 16.32 -6.77
C SER A 177 -5.49 16.79 -5.77
N VAL A 178 -5.68 16.44 -4.50
CA VAL A 178 -4.65 16.64 -3.45
C VAL A 178 -3.40 15.82 -3.77
N ALA A 179 -3.59 14.60 -4.27
CA ALA A 179 -2.48 13.71 -4.59
C ALA A 179 -1.63 14.24 -5.75
N GLU A 180 -2.23 14.85 -6.79
CA GLU A 180 -1.48 15.49 -7.87
C GLU A 180 -0.62 16.65 -7.35
N LYS A 181 -1.19 17.53 -6.53
CA LYS A 181 -0.45 18.66 -5.92
C LYS A 181 0.67 18.18 -5.03
N PHE A 182 0.44 17.10 -4.29
CA PHE A 182 1.47 16.47 -3.47
C PHE A 182 2.60 15.88 -4.33
N ALA A 183 2.27 15.20 -5.43
CA ALA A 183 3.26 14.66 -6.39
C ALA A 183 4.14 15.77 -6.98
N GLN A 184 3.55 16.92 -7.34
CA GLN A 184 4.28 18.09 -7.83
C GLN A 184 5.26 18.62 -6.76
N LYS A 185 4.78 18.81 -5.52
CA LYS A 185 5.61 19.24 -4.39
C LYS A 185 6.79 18.27 -4.15
N LEU A 186 6.53 16.97 -4.18
CA LEU A 186 7.56 15.95 -3.98
C LEU A 186 8.62 15.99 -5.09
N ALA A 187 8.22 16.19 -6.34
CA ALA A 187 9.14 16.33 -7.48
C ALA A 187 10.01 17.59 -7.36
N GLU A 188 9.44 18.71 -6.92
CA GLU A 188 10.18 19.95 -6.66
C GLU A 188 11.23 19.75 -5.56
N GLN A 189 10.90 19.10 -4.46
CA GLN A 189 11.82 18.82 -3.36
C GLN A 189 12.99 17.94 -3.83
N LYS A 190 12.73 16.90 -4.63
CA LYS A 190 13.77 16.03 -5.20
C LYS A 190 14.70 16.80 -6.14
N SER A 191 14.20 17.76 -6.91
CA SER A 191 14.99 18.58 -7.82
C SER A 191 15.88 19.61 -7.12
N GLN A 192 15.51 20.02 -5.90
CA GLN A 192 16.24 21.02 -5.10
C GLN A 192 17.26 20.39 -4.12
N SER A 193 17.24 19.08 -3.92
CA SER A 193 18.27 18.38 -3.14
C SER A 193 19.60 18.47 -3.88
N PRO A 194 20.64 19.15 -3.33
CA PRO A 194 21.92 19.23 -4.01
C PRO A 194 22.53 17.84 -4.12
N LEU A 195 22.92 17.46 -5.34
CA LEU A 195 23.86 16.36 -5.56
C LEU A 195 25.08 16.63 -4.67
N VAL A 196 25.23 15.87 -3.59
CA VAL A 196 26.48 15.84 -2.84
C VAL A 196 27.51 15.22 -3.78
N THR A 197 28.16 16.05 -4.58
CA THR A 197 29.35 15.66 -5.33
C THR A 197 30.39 15.34 -4.28
N ALA A 198 30.72 14.03 -4.15
CA ALA A 198 31.85 13.59 -3.35
C ALA A 198 33.07 14.37 -3.84
N ALA A 199 33.73 15.08 -2.92
CA ALA A 199 34.99 15.77 -3.22
C ALA A 199 35.99 14.72 -3.72
N PRO A 200 36.76 15.01 -4.81
CA PRO A 200 37.82 14.12 -5.22
C PRO A 200 38.92 14.13 -4.15
N THR A 201 39.23 12.94 -3.66
CA THR A 201 40.40 12.67 -2.81
C THR A 201 41.69 12.77 -3.60
#